data_79175961e9ecbdaa2637acc9c9f6cd3e
#
_entry.id   79175961e9ecbdaa2637acc9c9f6cd3e
#
_cell.length_a   1.000
_cell.length_b   1.000
_cell.length_c   1.000
_cell.angle_alpha   90.00
_cell.angle_beta   90.00
_cell.angle_gamma   90.00
#
_symmetry.space_group_name_H-M   'P 1'
#
loop_
_entity.id
_entity.type
_entity.pdbx_description
1 polymer ?
#
loop_
_entity_poly.entity_id
_entity_poly.type
_entity_poly.pdbx_seq_one_letter_code
_entity_poly.pdbx_strand_id
1 'polypeptide(L)'
;VAPAERYKLLYCSAFGIPFSQFGTALPPGMVDTGPAVSAASAYGGTPPERGASAIRREVLMAAHEGSAHAEGVEQRGIGEATLEQFRADAASLAVQYLTGETFGLFTEMRRVRNRITEAFGRRQWPRDAAELYLLAGCLSALMAAAAVNLGYPQAAGELTRAGWAYATGIDHRPLMARLRLCAAYAAYWSGHPQQCADLARSGLSFLADGQGAAQLHLLGGLAAARRGDAARARQAIAASRDARDREHHDELLEIGGEFGFSRATQAYYAGFVLAEAGAVEAAAGELELATSLYAAGPGPGEQHSRRCRMLAHTDLAIARLRAGALDAAIAALGPVLALPPGERTAVQGQRLAVLRAGLSQPAYLGSARARGLDEQLAAFALAEFGRLPGQDGVGQGHA
;
A
#
# COMPACT_ATOMS: atom_id res chain seq x y z
N VAL A 1 32.26 16.83 -21.77
CA VAL A 1 31.43 15.63 -21.70
C VAL A 1 30.09 16.10 -21.14
N ALA A 2 29.01 15.78 -21.83
CA ALA A 2 27.67 16.11 -21.34
C ALA A 2 27.41 15.45 -19.96
N PRO A 3 26.66 16.09 -19.04
CA PRO A 3 26.42 15.53 -17.70
C PRO A 3 25.97 14.07 -17.73
N ALA A 4 25.06 13.72 -18.63
CA ALA A 4 24.55 12.35 -18.80
C ALA A 4 25.64 11.32 -19.17
N GLU A 5 26.64 11.69 -19.93
CA GLU A 5 27.76 10.80 -20.31
C GLU A 5 28.75 10.59 -19.16
N ARG A 6 28.95 11.62 -18.33
CA ARG A 6 29.78 11.52 -17.12
C ARG A 6 29.24 10.51 -16.14
N TYR A 7 27.92 10.47 -15.94
CA TYR A 7 27.26 9.46 -15.09
C TYR A 7 27.35 8.06 -15.65
N LYS A 8 27.20 7.88 -16.96
CA LYS A 8 27.41 6.57 -17.63
C LYS A 8 28.82 6.04 -17.39
N LEU A 9 29.85 6.90 -17.51
CA LEU A 9 31.24 6.53 -17.25
C LEU A 9 31.47 6.13 -15.77
N LEU A 10 30.94 6.90 -14.85
CA LEU A 10 31.02 6.57 -13.42
C LEU A 10 30.31 5.25 -13.09
N TYR A 11 29.16 5.01 -13.70
CA TYR A 11 28.41 3.77 -13.54
C TYR A 11 29.18 2.56 -14.12
N CYS A 12 29.78 2.70 -15.31
CA CYS A 12 30.63 1.68 -15.89
C CYS A 12 31.84 1.36 -15.00
N SER A 13 32.47 2.39 -14.44
CA SER A 13 33.61 2.23 -13.54
C SER A 13 33.24 1.57 -12.24
N ALA A 14 32.08 1.94 -11.64
CA ALA A 14 31.62 1.42 -10.36
C ALA A 14 31.15 -0.05 -10.43
N PHE A 15 30.54 -0.45 -11.55
CA PHE A 15 29.93 -1.76 -11.70
C PHE A 15 30.67 -2.70 -12.67
N GLY A 16 31.81 -2.29 -13.22
CA GLY A 16 32.58 -3.10 -14.16
C GLY A 16 31.85 -3.40 -15.48
N ILE A 17 30.91 -2.54 -15.91
CA ILE A 17 30.07 -2.73 -17.07
C ILE A 17 30.69 -1.99 -18.26
N PRO A 18 30.90 -2.62 -19.43
CA PRO A 18 31.44 -1.95 -20.60
C PRO A 18 30.52 -0.81 -21.06
N PHE A 19 31.09 0.36 -21.39
CA PHE A 19 30.32 1.54 -21.82
C PHE A 19 29.48 1.28 -23.07
N SER A 20 29.94 0.36 -23.94
CA SER A 20 29.23 -0.08 -25.14
C SER A 20 27.83 -0.65 -24.88
N GLN A 21 27.55 -1.14 -23.67
CA GLN A 21 26.21 -1.64 -23.31
C GLN A 21 25.14 -0.53 -23.23
N PHE A 22 25.54 0.73 -23.16
CA PHE A 22 24.59 1.87 -23.18
C PHE A 22 24.25 2.35 -24.60
N GLY A 23 24.67 1.63 -25.65
CA GLY A 23 24.32 1.95 -27.03
C GLY A 23 24.98 3.24 -27.59
N THR A 24 26.01 3.76 -26.91
CA THR A 24 26.74 4.97 -27.31
C THR A 24 28.23 4.67 -27.48
N ALA A 25 28.88 5.31 -28.46
CA ALA A 25 30.34 5.19 -28.64
C ALA A 25 31.10 5.92 -27.53
N LEU A 26 32.24 5.37 -27.12
CA LEU A 26 33.15 6.03 -26.17
C LEU A 26 33.60 7.39 -26.71
N PRO A 27 33.70 8.43 -25.87
CA PRO A 27 34.31 9.70 -26.24
C PRO A 27 35.75 9.54 -26.71
N PRO A 28 36.23 10.33 -27.68
CA PRO A 28 37.58 10.25 -28.19
C PRO A 28 38.63 10.41 -27.08
N GLY A 29 39.54 9.44 -26.97
CA GLY A 29 40.66 9.47 -26.00
C GLY A 29 40.46 8.64 -24.73
N MET A 30 39.35 7.92 -24.58
CA MET A 30 39.13 6.98 -23.47
C MET A 30 39.22 5.52 -23.93
N VAL A 31 39.83 4.67 -23.09
CA VAL A 31 39.92 3.22 -23.32
C VAL A 31 38.92 2.53 -22.42
N ASP A 32 38.12 1.62 -22.93
CA ASP A 32 37.22 0.77 -22.18
C ASP A 32 38.02 -0.25 -21.35
N THR A 33 38.17 0.02 -20.05
CA THR A 33 38.94 -0.83 -19.12
C THR A 33 38.09 -1.86 -18.42
N GLY A 34 36.84 -2.06 -18.86
CA GLY A 34 35.97 -3.09 -18.27
C GLY A 34 36.54 -4.49 -18.44
N PRO A 35 36.58 -5.34 -17.39
CA PRO A 35 37.06 -6.70 -17.54
C PRO A 35 36.15 -7.47 -18.50
N ALA A 36 36.72 -8.16 -19.47
CA ALA A 36 36.03 -9.11 -20.32
C ALA A 36 35.57 -10.30 -19.46
N VAL A 37 34.37 -10.23 -18.91
CA VAL A 37 33.75 -11.37 -18.22
C VAL A 37 33.28 -12.33 -19.30
N SER A 38 34.07 -13.38 -19.53
CA SER A 38 33.69 -14.54 -20.32
C SER A 38 32.44 -15.17 -19.67
N ALA A 39 31.31 -15.02 -20.34
CA ALA A 39 30.12 -15.76 -19.99
C ALA A 39 30.27 -17.22 -20.44
N ALA A 40 30.77 -18.07 -19.57
CA ALA A 40 30.71 -19.50 -19.74
C ALA A 40 30.06 -20.15 -18.50
N SER A 41 28.83 -20.54 -18.75
CA SER A 41 28.18 -21.78 -18.28
C SER A 41 28.65 -22.35 -16.93
N ALA A 42 27.85 -22.25 -15.92
CA ALA A 42 27.46 -23.33 -14.99
C ALA A 42 26.61 -22.78 -13.83
N TYR A 43 25.30 -22.81 -13.95
CA TYR A 43 24.41 -23.01 -12.79
C TYR A 43 23.05 -23.49 -13.32
N GLY A 44 22.99 -24.81 -13.58
CA GLY A 44 21.74 -25.54 -13.58
C GLY A 44 21.40 -25.88 -12.12
N GLY A 45 20.46 -25.21 -11.55
CA GLY A 45 19.92 -25.48 -10.22
C GLY A 45 18.98 -24.34 -9.85
N THR A 46 17.68 -24.62 -9.74
CA THR A 46 16.69 -23.72 -9.18
C THR A 46 17.11 -23.35 -7.75
N PRO A 47 17.38 -22.09 -7.40
CA PRO A 47 17.73 -21.72 -6.04
C PRO A 47 16.50 -21.95 -5.12
N PRO A 48 16.66 -22.48 -3.91
CA PRO A 48 15.57 -22.61 -2.95
C PRO A 48 15.02 -21.21 -2.62
N GLU A 49 13.71 -21.09 -2.53
CA GLU A 49 12.97 -19.82 -2.32
C GLU A 49 13.49 -18.96 -1.14
N ARG A 50 14.15 -19.57 -0.15
CA ARG A 50 14.84 -18.87 0.95
C ARG A 50 16.06 -18.07 0.51
N GLY A 51 16.74 -18.47 -0.56
CA GLY A 51 17.89 -17.75 -1.12
C GLY A 51 17.49 -16.49 -1.88
N ALA A 52 16.38 -16.53 -2.59
CA ALA A 52 15.90 -15.38 -3.37
C ALA A 52 15.51 -14.18 -2.49
N SER A 53 14.91 -14.41 -1.32
CA SER A 53 14.56 -13.33 -0.39
C SER A 53 15.79 -12.75 0.32
N ALA A 54 16.80 -13.58 0.61
CA ALA A 54 18.07 -13.13 1.19
C ALA A 54 18.88 -12.33 0.17
N ILE A 55 18.98 -12.80 -1.08
CA ILE A 55 19.65 -12.08 -2.18
C ILE A 55 18.96 -10.74 -2.44
N ARG A 56 17.64 -10.71 -2.50
CA ARG A 56 16.87 -9.47 -2.66
C ARG A 56 17.16 -8.48 -1.53
N ARG A 57 17.22 -8.94 -0.28
CA ARG A 57 17.54 -8.10 0.88
C ARG A 57 18.96 -7.54 0.78
N GLU A 58 19.93 -8.38 0.43
CA GLU A 58 21.35 -7.98 0.29
C GLU A 58 21.54 -6.97 -0.84
N VAL A 59 20.93 -7.22 -2.00
CA VAL A 59 20.96 -6.28 -3.14
C VAL A 59 20.31 -4.93 -2.76
N LEU A 60 19.19 -4.96 -2.04
CA LEU A 60 18.56 -3.73 -1.54
C LEU A 60 19.43 -3.02 -0.51
N MET A 61 20.08 -3.75 0.40
CA MET A 61 21.02 -3.17 1.36
C MET A 61 22.21 -2.53 0.67
N ALA A 62 22.86 -3.23 -0.27
CA ALA A 62 23.99 -2.71 -1.02
C ALA A 62 23.62 -1.47 -1.86
N ALA A 63 22.42 -1.45 -2.46
CA ALA A 63 21.91 -0.28 -3.18
C ALA A 63 21.69 0.91 -2.22
N HIS A 64 21.15 0.66 -1.03
CA HIS A 64 20.96 1.69 -0.01
C HIS A 64 22.28 2.21 0.58
N GLU A 65 23.28 1.36 0.75
CA GLU A 65 24.63 1.76 1.18
C GLU A 65 25.31 2.64 0.12
N GLY A 66 25.17 2.29 -1.14
CA GLY A 66 25.64 3.11 -2.28
C GLY A 66 25.01 4.50 -2.29
N SER A 67 23.70 4.59 -2.07
CA SER A 67 22.98 5.87 -1.96
C SER A 67 23.44 6.70 -0.77
N ALA A 68 23.64 6.07 0.39
CA ALA A 68 24.14 6.76 1.60
C ALA A 68 25.58 7.31 1.40
N HIS A 69 26.40 6.60 0.61
CA HIS A 69 27.75 7.05 0.29
C HIS A 69 27.75 8.26 -0.67
N ALA A 70 26.88 8.27 -1.67
CA ALA A 70 26.69 9.40 -2.58
C ALA A 70 26.25 10.68 -1.83
N GLU A 71 25.39 10.53 -0.80
CA GLU A 71 24.98 11.64 0.08
C GLU A 71 26.18 12.29 0.82
N GLY A 72 27.18 11.48 1.22
CA GLY A 72 28.37 11.96 1.94
C GLY A 72 29.30 12.86 1.08
N VAL A 73 29.20 12.76 -0.24
CA VAL A 73 30.04 13.56 -1.17
C VAL A 73 29.46 14.95 -1.43
N GLU A 74 28.18 15.17 -1.15
CA GLU A 74 27.48 16.45 -1.37
C GLU A 74 27.59 17.38 -0.16
N GLN A 75 28.68 18.11 -0.04
CA GLN A 75 28.95 18.97 1.14
C GLN A 75 28.11 20.27 1.24
N ARG A 76 27.24 20.60 0.27
CA ARG A 76 26.44 21.83 0.24
C ARG A 76 25.01 21.59 -0.21
N GLY A 77 24.15 21.31 0.74
CA GLY A 77 22.73 21.06 0.48
C GLY A 77 22.46 19.58 0.11
N ILE A 78 21.22 19.28 -0.26
CA ILE A 78 20.89 18.02 -0.94
C ILE A 78 21.21 18.22 -2.43
N GLY A 79 22.00 17.31 -3.00
CA GLY A 79 22.21 17.28 -4.43
C GLY A 79 21.00 16.70 -5.18
N GLU A 80 20.88 17.07 -6.46
CA GLU A 80 19.79 16.62 -7.33
C GLU A 80 19.69 15.08 -7.36
N ALA A 81 20.82 14.37 -7.41
CA ALA A 81 20.87 12.91 -7.40
C ALA A 81 20.26 12.28 -6.14
N THR A 82 20.43 12.90 -4.98
CA THR A 82 19.81 12.41 -3.72
C THR A 82 18.31 12.64 -3.71
N LEU A 83 17.82 13.77 -4.22
CA LEU A 83 16.38 14.03 -4.36
C LEU A 83 15.74 13.04 -5.34
N GLU A 84 16.37 12.81 -6.50
CA GLU A 84 15.93 11.80 -7.46
C GLU A 84 15.86 10.40 -6.84
N GLN A 85 16.85 10.03 -6.01
CA GLN A 85 16.83 8.76 -5.29
C GLN A 85 15.67 8.67 -4.30
N PHE A 86 15.40 9.72 -3.53
CA PHE A 86 14.27 9.73 -2.60
C PHE A 86 12.91 9.66 -3.32
N ARG A 87 12.77 10.30 -4.49
CA ARG A 87 11.58 10.14 -5.37
C ARG A 87 11.43 8.70 -5.81
N ALA A 88 12.49 8.11 -6.33
CA ALA A 88 12.50 6.73 -6.80
C ALA A 88 12.19 5.75 -5.66
N ASP A 89 12.76 5.94 -4.47
CA ASP A 89 12.49 5.13 -3.29
C ASP A 89 11.01 5.23 -2.87
N ALA A 90 10.45 6.45 -2.80
CA ALA A 90 9.05 6.66 -2.43
C ALA A 90 8.09 6.05 -3.45
N ALA A 91 8.33 6.23 -4.75
CA ALA A 91 7.53 5.64 -5.84
C ALA A 91 7.62 4.11 -5.81
N SER A 92 8.82 3.57 -5.66
CA SER A 92 9.04 2.12 -5.57
C SER A 92 8.30 1.51 -4.38
N LEU A 93 8.36 2.15 -3.20
CA LEU A 93 7.67 1.71 -1.99
C LEU A 93 6.14 1.80 -2.15
N ALA A 94 5.63 2.84 -2.81
CA ALA A 94 4.20 2.97 -3.09
C ALA A 94 3.69 1.83 -4.01
N VAL A 95 4.46 1.45 -5.02
CA VAL A 95 4.13 0.33 -5.92
C VAL A 95 4.26 -1.01 -5.20
N GLN A 96 5.38 -1.24 -4.49
CA GLN A 96 5.60 -2.48 -3.75
C GLN A 96 4.55 -2.70 -2.68
N TYR A 97 4.03 -1.64 -2.07
CA TYR A 97 2.99 -1.73 -1.05
C TYR A 97 1.69 -2.34 -1.58
N LEU A 98 1.41 -2.31 -2.86
CA LEU A 98 0.21 -2.94 -3.44
C LEU A 98 0.21 -4.47 -3.32
N THR A 99 1.37 -5.11 -3.33
CA THR A 99 1.49 -6.58 -3.42
C THR A 99 2.42 -7.20 -2.39
N GLY A 100 3.26 -6.41 -1.73
CA GLY A 100 4.30 -6.90 -0.84
C GLY A 100 3.83 -7.13 0.60
N GLU A 101 4.71 -7.72 1.39
CA GLU A 101 4.52 -7.97 2.81
C GLU A 101 4.52 -6.65 3.60
N THR A 102 3.48 -6.42 4.41
CA THR A 102 3.19 -5.10 4.99
C THR A 102 4.23 -4.64 6.01
N PHE A 103 4.72 -5.55 6.87
CA PHE A 103 5.63 -5.15 7.96
C PHE A 103 7.03 -4.82 7.44
N GLY A 104 7.58 -5.62 6.53
CA GLY A 104 8.86 -5.33 5.89
C GLY A 104 8.85 -3.99 5.16
N LEU A 105 7.78 -3.73 4.39
CA LEU A 105 7.61 -2.45 3.70
C LEU A 105 7.43 -1.27 4.66
N PHE A 106 6.71 -1.44 5.77
CA PHE A 106 6.62 -0.42 6.81
C PHE A 106 8.01 -0.04 7.36
N THR A 107 8.86 -1.04 7.58
CA THR A 107 10.23 -0.83 8.06
C THR A 107 11.07 -0.06 7.04
N GLU A 108 10.98 -0.40 5.76
CA GLU A 108 11.69 0.32 4.69
C GLU A 108 11.18 1.75 4.51
N MET A 109 9.86 1.96 4.52
CA MET A 109 9.26 3.30 4.49
C MET A 109 9.78 4.17 5.65
N ARG A 110 9.86 3.59 6.86
CA ARG A 110 10.41 4.28 8.04
C ARG A 110 11.87 4.66 7.83
N ARG A 111 12.68 3.75 7.28
CA ARG A 111 14.10 3.99 7.00
C ARG A 111 14.28 5.13 6.00
N VAL A 112 13.58 5.08 4.87
CA VAL A 112 13.66 6.15 3.85
C VAL A 112 13.17 7.48 4.41
N ARG A 113 12.04 7.50 5.13
CA ARG A 113 11.53 8.72 5.76
C ARG A 113 12.54 9.31 6.75
N ASN A 114 13.21 8.50 7.57
CA ASN A 114 14.22 8.99 8.52
C ASN A 114 15.41 9.63 7.78
N ARG A 115 15.89 9.03 6.69
CA ARG A 115 16.93 9.65 5.84
C ARG A 115 16.49 11.02 5.29
N ILE A 116 15.23 11.13 4.85
CA ILE A 116 14.66 12.40 4.39
C ILE A 116 14.60 13.41 5.54
N THR A 117 14.17 13.01 6.75
CA THR A 117 14.07 13.92 7.90
C THR A 117 15.43 14.34 8.44
N GLU A 118 16.45 13.49 8.36
CA GLU A 118 17.85 13.87 8.66
C GLU A 118 18.36 14.95 7.70
N ALA A 119 17.91 14.90 6.45
CA ALA A 119 18.25 15.92 5.46
C ALA A 119 17.65 17.30 5.79
N PHE A 120 16.56 17.41 6.56
CA PHE A 120 16.01 18.70 6.99
C PHE A 120 17.00 19.55 7.84
N GLY A 121 17.93 18.91 8.53
CA GLY A 121 18.97 19.59 9.31
C GLY A 121 20.05 20.28 8.47
N ARG A 122 20.08 20.05 7.17
CA ARG A 122 21.05 20.64 6.24
C ARG A 122 20.46 21.92 5.63
N ARG A 123 21.33 22.84 5.19
CA ARG A 123 20.90 24.04 4.47
C ARG A 123 20.32 23.64 3.11
N GLN A 124 19.03 23.89 2.89
CA GLN A 124 18.31 23.53 1.69
C GLN A 124 17.89 24.76 0.88
N TRP A 125 17.80 24.61 -0.44
CA TRP A 125 17.05 25.55 -1.25
C TRP A 125 15.54 25.38 -0.98
N PRO A 126 14.72 26.46 -1.01
CA PRO A 126 13.29 26.34 -0.70
C PRO A 126 12.54 25.28 -1.52
N ARG A 127 12.88 25.11 -2.81
CA ARG A 127 12.30 24.09 -3.70
C ARG A 127 12.64 22.68 -3.25
N ASP A 128 13.90 22.46 -2.84
CA ASP A 128 14.37 21.12 -2.42
C ASP A 128 13.79 20.77 -1.05
N ALA A 129 13.64 21.76 -0.16
CA ALA A 129 12.96 21.60 1.11
C ALA A 129 11.47 21.27 0.91
N ALA A 130 10.77 21.92 -0.01
CA ALA A 130 9.37 21.63 -0.32
C ALA A 130 9.20 20.20 -0.82
N GLU A 131 10.11 19.73 -1.65
CA GLU A 131 10.08 18.36 -2.14
C GLU A 131 10.37 17.33 -1.07
N LEU A 132 11.35 17.58 -0.19
CA LEU A 132 11.60 16.71 0.97
C LEU A 132 10.37 16.60 1.87
N TYR A 133 9.65 17.71 2.10
CA TYR A 133 8.39 17.71 2.84
C TYR A 133 7.31 16.88 2.13
N LEU A 134 7.20 17.01 0.80
CA LEU A 134 6.28 16.20 0.00
C LEU A 134 6.56 14.71 0.18
N LEU A 135 7.80 14.27 -0.03
CA LEU A 135 8.20 12.88 0.06
C LEU A 135 8.06 12.31 1.49
N ALA A 136 8.45 13.07 2.51
CA ALA A 136 8.25 12.68 3.91
C ALA A 136 6.76 12.54 4.26
N GLY A 137 5.93 13.44 3.72
CA GLY A 137 4.48 13.39 3.87
C GLY A 137 3.86 12.18 3.17
N CYS A 138 4.30 11.88 1.95
CA CYS A 138 3.87 10.69 1.19
C CYS A 138 4.22 9.39 1.93
N LEU A 139 5.46 9.27 2.41
CA LEU A 139 5.87 8.11 3.21
C LEU A 139 5.09 8.00 4.51
N SER A 140 4.77 9.13 5.16
CA SER A 140 3.93 9.14 6.37
C SER A 140 2.51 8.66 6.07
N ALA A 141 1.94 9.00 4.91
CA ALA A 141 0.64 8.50 4.47
C ALA A 141 0.66 6.99 4.19
N LEU A 142 1.69 6.49 3.48
CA LEU A 142 1.88 5.05 3.23
C LEU A 142 2.06 4.28 4.55
N MET A 143 2.88 4.78 5.46
CA MET A 143 3.08 4.18 6.78
C MET A 143 1.80 4.19 7.62
N ALA A 144 0.96 5.22 7.51
CA ALA A 144 -0.32 5.28 8.21
C ALA A 144 -1.27 4.20 7.68
N ALA A 145 -1.37 4.01 6.37
CA ALA A 145 -2.15 2.92 5.78
C ALA A 145 -1.62 1.54 6.21
N ALA A 146 -0.31 1.37 6.21
CA ALA A 146 0.34 0.13 6.68
C ALA A 146 0.08 -0.13 8.16
N ALA A 147 0.13 0.89 9.02
CA ALA A 147 -0.15 0.76 10.46
C ALA A 147 -1.57 0.25 10.72
N VAL A 148 -2.58 0.73 9.98
CA VAL A 148 -3.95 0.18 10.08
C VAL A 148 -3.99 -1.29 9.67
N ASN A 149 -3.33 -1.64 8.56
CA ASN A 149 -3.28 -3.02 8.07
C ASN A 149 -2.53 -3.97 9.02
N LEU A 150 -1.59 -3.44 9.81
CA LEU A 150 -0.89 -4.16 10.87
C LEU A 150 -1.68 -4.22 12.19
N GLY A 151 -2.83 -3.56 12.30
CA GLY A 151 -3.66 -3.55 13.51
C GLY A 151 -3.38 -2.41 14.49
N TYR A 152 -2.67 -1.38 14.08
CA TYR A 152 -2.29 -0.23 14.91
C TYR A 152 -2.90 1.09 14.41
N PRO A 153 -4.24 1.25 14.38
CA PRO A 153 -4.88 2.46 13.86
C PRO A 153 -4.56 3.73 14.67
N GLN A 154 -4.22 3.61 15.97
CA GLN A 154 -3.77 4.74 16.79
C GLN A 154 -2.43 5.30 16.29
N ALA A 155 -1.47 4.41 15.97
CA ALA A 155 -0.19 4.80 15.37
C ALA A 155 -0.39 5.49 14.00
N ALA A 156 -1.38 5.04 13.22
CA ALA A 156 -1.74 5.71 11.97
C ALA A 156 -2.16 7.17 12.21
N GLY A 157 -2.89 7.46 13.30
CA GLY A 157 -3.25 8.83 13.70
C GLY A 157 -2.03 9.73 13.96
N GLU A 158 -0.96 9.18 14.56
CA GLU A 158 0.28 9.93 14.79
C GLU A 158 1.06 10.18 13.49
N LEU A 159 1.14 9.15 12.64
CA LEU A 159 1.78 9.26 11.34
C LEU A 159 1.09 10.28 10.44
N THR A 160 -0.25 10.32 10.44
CA THR A 160 -0.99 11.32 9.68
C THR A 160 -0.81 12.73 10.23
N ARG A 161 -0.66 12.92 11.55
CA ARG A 161 -0.33 14.23 12.13
C ARG A 161 1.05 14.72 11.70
N ALA A 162 2.06 13.83 11.70
CA ALA A 162 3.39 14.18 11.21
C ALA A 162 3.35 14.57 9.72
N GLY A 163 2.71 13.74 8.89
CA GLY A 163 2.50 14.05 7.47
C GLY A 163 1.76 15.37 7.23
N TRP A 164 0.76 15.66 8.07
CA TRP A 164 -0.01 16.90 8.01
C TRP A 164 0.86 18.15 8.20
N ALA A 165 1.80 18.11 9.16
CA ALA A 165 2.75 19.20 9.36
C ALA A 165 3.59 19.44 8.08
N TYR A 166 4.02 18.37 7.41
CA TYR A 166 4.76 18.51 6.16
C TYR A 166 3.89 19.09 5.04
N ALA A 167 2.68 18.53 4.84
CA ALA A 167 1.76 18.96 3.79
C ALA A 167 1.32 20.43 3.92
N THR A 168 1.05 20.88 5.16
CA THR A 168 0.67 22.27 5.43
C THR A 168 1.86 23.23 5.28
N GLY A 169 3.09 22.79 5.62
CA GLY A 169 4.31 23.59 5.45
C GLY A 169 4.60 23.98 4.00
N ILE A 170 4.08 23.21 3.02
CA ILE A 170 4.26 23.44 1.58
C ILE A 170 2.93 23.75 0.86
N ASP A 171 1.83 23.89 1.59
CA ASP A 171 0.47 24.10 1.06
C ASP A 171 0.05 23.09 -0.03
N HIS A 172 0.47 21.81 0.11
CA HIS A 172 0.22 20.77 -0.89
C HIS A 172 -1.16 20.12 -0.68
N ARG A 173 -2.18 20.64 -1.35
CA ARG A 173 -3.58 20.24 -1.19
C ARG A 173 -3.86 18.74 -1.46
N PRO A 174 -3.34 18.10 -2.54
CA PRO A 174 -3.54 16.67 -2.75
C PRO A 174 -3.00 15.81 -1.60
N LEU A 175 -1.82 16.16 -1.05
CA LEU A 175 -1.25 15.44 0.11
C LEU A 175 -2.09 15.65 1.38
N MET A 176 -2.63 16.87 1.60
CA MET A 176 -3.58 17.12 2.69
C MET A 176 -4.82 16.23 2.57
N ALA A 177 -5.39 16.12 1.37
CA ALA A 177 -6.53 15.23 1.10
C ALA A 177 -6.17 13.76 1.37
N ARG A 178 -5.00 13.30 0.91
CA ARG A 178 -4.52 11.93 1.14
C ARG A 178 -4.32 11.62 2.63
N LEU A 179 -3.78 12.54 3.40
CA LEU A 179 -3.60 12.37 4.84
C LEU A 179 -4.93 12.36 5.59
N ARG A 180 -5.93 13.16 5.17
CA ARG A 180 -7.31 13.07 5.69
C ARG A 180 -7.96 11.73 5.36
N LEU A 181 -7.70 11.18 4.17
CA LEU A 181 -8.14 9.84 3.78
C LEU A 181 -7.54 8.77 4.70
N CYS A 182 -6.23 8.79 4.93
CA CYS A 182 -5.57 7.84 5.83
C CYS A 182 -6.09 7.97 7.27
N ALA A 183 -6.31 9.19 7.77
CA ALA A 183 -6.87 9.43 9.09
C ALA A 183 -8.34 8.96 9.18
N ALA A 184 -9.15 9.16 8.13
CA ALA A 184 -10.53 8.66 8.06
C ALA A 184 -10.56 7.12 8.06
N TYR A 185 -9.66 6.49 7.32
CA TYR A 185 -9.51 5.04 7.31
C TYR A 185 -9.14 4.49 8.71
N ALA A 186 -8.19 5.14 9.39
CA ALA A 186 -7.82 4.79 10.77
C ALA A 186 -9.00 4.97 11.74
N ALA A 187 -9.76 6.06 11.64
CA ALA A 187 -10.94 6.32 12.47
C ALA A 187 -12.04 5.27 12.25
N TYR A 188 -12.26 4.86 10.98
CA TYR A 188 -13.23 3.82 10.65
C TYR A 188 -12.89 2.50 11.36
N TRP A 189 -11.63 2.04 11.24
CA TRP A 189 -11.18 0.79 11.83
C TRP A 189 -11.00 0.85 13.36
N SER A 190 -10.92 2.05 13.93
CA SER A 190 -10.99 2.28 15.39
C SER A 190 -12.42 2.33 15.94
N GLY A 191 -13.45 2.17 15.11
CA GLY A 191 -14.84 2.22 15.55
C GLY A 191 -15.39 3.64 15.78
N HIS A 192 -14.79 4.67 15.15
CA HIS A 192 -15.20 6.07 15.26
C HIS A 192 -15.83 6.59 13.95
N PRO A 193 -17.04 6.13 13.55
CA PRO A 193 -17.63 6.48 12.25
C PRO A 193 -17.92 7.98 12.09
N GLN A 194 -18.26 8.70 13.18
CA GLN A 194 -18.44 10.15 13.09
C GLN A 194 -17.15 10.85 12.72
N GLN A 195 -16.05 10.52 13.37
CA GLN A 195 -14.73 11.09 13.08
C GLN A 195 -14.28 10.74 11.63
N CYS A 196 -14.54 9.51 11.18
CA CYS A 196 -14.31 9.10 9.80
C CYS A 196 -15.06 10.00 8.82
N ALA A 197 -16.36 10.26 9.06
CA ALA A 197 -17.16 11.14 8.20
C ALA A 197 -16.63 12.58 8.16
N ASP A 198 -16.22 13.11 9.30
CA ASP A 198 -15.69 14.48 9.40
C ASP A 198 -14.35 14.63 8.70
N LEU A 199 -13.46 13.65 8.85
CA LEU A 199 -12.18 13.60 8.18
C LEU A 199 -12.33 13.43 6.67
N ALA A 200 -13.23 12.56 6.20
CA ALA A 200 -13.53 12.39 4.78
C ALA A 200 -14.05 13.71 4.16
N ARG A 201 -14.98 14.39 4.83
CA ARG A 201 -15.48 15.71 4.41
C ARG A 201 -14.36 16.75 4.38
N SER A 202 -13.50 16.76 5.40
CA SER A 202 -12.34 17.65 5.42
C SER A 202 -11.40 17.37 4.25
N GLY A 203 -11.17 16.09 3.88
CA GLY A 203 -10.36 15.72 2.72
C GLY A 203 -10.93 16.28 1.41
N LEU A 204 -12.25 16.20 1.22
CA LEU A 204 -12.94 16.71 0.05
C LEU A 204 -12.85 18.25 -0.10
N SER A 205 -12.57 19.00 0.97
CA SER A 205 -12.31 20.45 0.85
C SER A 205 -10.97 20.78 0.20
N PHE A 206 -10.05 19.82 0.14
CA PHE A 206 -8.75 19.96 -0.53
C PHE A 206 -8.74 19.37 -1.95
N LEU A 207 -9.54 18.33 -2.18
CA LEU A 207 -9.60 17.61 -3.45
C LEU A 207 -11.05 17.22 -3.73
N ALA A 208 -11.71 17.91 -4.68
CA ALA A 208 -13.13 17.74 -4.96
C ALA A 208 -13.42 16.64 -6.00
N ASP A 209 -12.48 16.37 -6.90
CA ASP A 209 -12.64 15.49 -8.06
C ASP A 209 -11.45 14.52 -8.19
N GLY A 210 -11.54 13.56 -9.11
CA GLY A 210 -10.51 12.58 -9.38
C GLY A 210 -10.54 11.37 -8.43
N GLN A 211 -9.50 10.56 -8.53
CA GLN A 211 -9.40 9.27 -7.83
C GLN A 211 -9.37 9.41 -6.29
N GLY A 212 -8.65 10.41 -5.77
CA GLY A 212 -8.57 10.66 -4.33
C GLY A 212 -9.90 11.10 -3.72
N ALA A 213 -10.65 11.99 -4.42
CA ALA A 213 -11.99 12.38 -4.00
C ALA A 213 -12.98 11.20 -4.06
N ALA A 214 -12.89 10.37 -5.11
CA ALA A 214 -13.70 9.17 -5.22
C ALA A 214 -13.52 8.24 -4.01
N GLN A 215 -12.30 8.06 -3.54
CA GLN A 215 -11.99 7.25 -2.36
C GLN A 215 -12.52 7.89 -1.06
N LEU A 216 -12.40 9.22 -0.91
CA LEU A 216 -12.93 9.97 0.23
C LEU A 216 -14.45 9.87 0.34
N HIS A 217 -15.18 9.95 -0.79
CA HIS A 217 -16.63 9.73 -0.81
C HIS A 217 -17.00 8.36 -0.27
N LEU A 218 -16.29 7.30 -0.67
CA LEU A 218 -16.57 5.93 -0.19
C LEU A 218 -16.26 5.74 1.29
N LEU A 219 -15.21 6.38 1.84
CA LEU A 219 -15.01 6.39 3.29
C LEU A 219 -16.11 7.12 4.03
N GLY A 220 -16.60 8.23 3.50
CA GLY A 220 -17.80 8.90 4.01
C GLY A 220 -19.04 8.01 3.95
N GLY A 221 -19.18 7.22 2.89
CA GLY A 221 -20.22 6.21 2.72
C GLY A 221 -20.17 5.09 3.76
N LEU A 222 -18.97 4.55 4.03
CA LEU A 222 -18.76 3.56 5.09
C LEU A 222 -19.16 4.11 6.48
N ALA A 223 -18.77 5.36 6.75
CA ALA A 223 -19.15 6.03 8.00
C ALA A 223 -20.68 6.22 8.10
N ALA A 224 -21.36 6.59 7.01
CA ALA A 224 -22.81 6.72 6.96
C ALA A 224 -23.49 5.36 7.17
N ALA A 225 -23.04 4.30 6.50
CA ALA A 225 -23.56 2.95 6.65
C ALA A 225 -23.48 2.46 8.09
N ARG A 226 -22.34 2.62 8.76
CA ARG A 226 -22.17 2.26 10.18
C ARG A 226 -23.07 3.04 11.15
N ARG A 227 -23.51 4.22 10.74
CA ARG A 227 -24.45 5.04 11.50
C ARG A 227 -25.92 4.76 11.16
N GLY A 228 -26.19 3.78 10.29
CA GLY A 228 -27.52 3.40 9.86
C GLY A 228 -28.12 4.28 8.75
N ASP A 229 -27.35 5.22 8.18
CA ASP A 229 -27.82 6.10 7.10
C ASP A 229 -27.53 5.46 5.73
N ALA A 230 -28.38 4.50 5.35
CA ALA A 230 -28.28 3.78 4.10
C ALA A 230 -28.51 4.68 2.86
N ALA A 231 -29.28 5.75 2.98
CA ALA A 231 -29.53 6.69 1.89
C ALA A 231 -28.25 7.45 1.57
N ARG A 232 -27.60 8.00 2.58
CA ARG A 232 -26.33 8.72 2.44
C ARG A 232 -25.19 7.79 1.98
N ALA A 233 -25.19 6.54 2.41
CA ALA A 233 -24.26 5.53 1.96
C ALA A 233 -24.33 5.30 0.43
N ARG A 234 -25.55 5.16 -0.12
CA ARG A 234 -25.77 5.04 -1.58
C ARG A 234 -25.39 6.32 -2.33
N GLN A 235 -25.75 7.48 -1.78
CA GLN A 235 -25.36 8.77 -2.36
C GLN A 235 -23.84 8.93 -2.46
N ALA A 236 -23.09 8.46 -1.45
CA ALA A 236 -21.64 8.48 -1.45
C ALA A 236 -21.03 7.63 -2.56
N ILE A 237 -21.64 6.48 -2.89
CA ILE A 237 -21.22 5.63 -4.01
C ILE A 237 -21.40 6.36 -5.35
N ALA A 238 -22.56 7.01 -5.55
CA ALA A 238 -22.80 7.80 -6.75
C ALA A 238 -21.80 8.97 -6.87
N ALA A 239 -21.61 9.73 -5.79
CA ALA A 239 -20.64 10.81 -5.73
C ALA A 239 -19.20 10.35 -6.01
N SER A 240 -18.84 9.15 -5.55
CA SER A 240 -17.53 8.54 -5.86
C SER A 240 -17.35 8.28 -7.35
N ARG A 241 -18.37 7.78 -8.04
CA ARG A 241 -18.34 7.55 -9.49
C ARG A 241 -18.24 8.87 -10.25
N ASP A 242 -19.09 9.82 -9.90
CA ASP A 242 -19.09 11.16 -10.50
C ASP A 242 -17.75 11.88 -10.31
N ALA A 243 -17.13 11.78 -9.13
CA ALA A 243 -15.84 12.41 -8.86
C ALA A 243 -14.71 11.77 -9.69
N ARG A 244 -14.74 10.44 -9.87
CA ARG A 244 -13.76 9.74 -10.70
C ARG A 244 -13.84 10.14 -12.18
N ASP A 245 -15.06 10.31 -12.70
CA ASP A 245 -15.28 10.58 -14.13
C ASP A 245 -14.94 12.03 -14.51
N ARG A 246 -14.73 12.91 -13.51
CA ARG A 246 -14.22 14.26 -13.72
C ARG A 246 -12.70 14.23 -13.73
N GLU A 247 -12.11 14.70 -14.83
CA GLU A 247 -10.67 14.83 -14.94
C GLU A 247 -10.14 15.81 -13.88
N HIS A 248 -9.11 15.36 -13.17
CA HIS A 248 -8.40 16.16 -12.19
C HIS A 248 -6.92 15.80 -12.22
N HIS A 249 -6.07 16.81 -12.35
CA HIS A 249 -4.64 16.63 -12.18
C HIS A 249 -4.32 16.46 -10.70
N ASP A 250 -3.76 15.32 -10.36
CA ASP A 250 -3.33 14.98 -9.00
C ASP A 250 -1.86 14.52 -9.05
N GLU A 251 -0.96 15.38 -8.57
CA GLU A 251 0.48 15.15 -8.56
C GLU A 251 0.87 13.86 -7.80
N LEU A 252 0.05 13.41 -6.83
CA LEU A 252 0.30 12.16 -6.14
C LEU A 252 0.12 10.94 -7.05
N LEU A 253 -0.69 11.04 -8.10
CA LEU A 253 -0.86 9.96 -9.08
C LEU A 253 0.40 9.73 -9.90
N GLU A 254 1.26 10.73 -10.05
CA GLU A 254 2.56 10.60 -10.71
C GLU A 254 3.54 9.71 -9.91
N ILE A 255 3.40 9.68 -8.58
CA ILE A 255 4.13 8.76 -7.71
C ILE A 255 3.67 7.32 -7.95
N GLY A 256 2.38 7.13 -8.27
CA GLY A 256 1.79 5.83 -8.58
C GLY A 256 1.54 4.94 -7.37
N GLY A 257 1.39 3.66 -7.62
CA GLY A 257 1.21 2.66 -6.55
C GLY A 257 -0.03 2.89 -5.71
N GLU A 258 0.14 2.91 -4.40
CA GLU A 258 -0.93 3.09 -3.40
C GLU A 258 -1.58 4.49 -3.46
N PHE A 259 -0.99 5.47 -4.17
CA PHE A 259 -1.64 6.76 -4.38
C PHE A 259 -2.73 6.71 -5.46
N GLY A 260 -2.71 5.70 -6.32
CA GLY A 260 -3.79 5.42 -7.26
C GLY A 260 -4.98 4.72 -6.61
N PHE A 261 -6.13 4.79 -7.29
CA PHE A 261 -7.37 4.14 -6.87
C PHE A 261 -8.04 3.49 -8.07
N SER A 262 -7.78 2.19 -8.32
CA SER A 262 -8.29 1.49 -9.50
C SER A 262 -9.81 1.33 -9.49
N ARG A 263 -10.41 1.10 -10.68
CA ARG A 263 -11.85 0.79 -10.80
C ARG A 263 -12.23 -0.47 -10.02
N ALA A 264 -11.35 -1.47 -10.00
CA ALA A 264 -11.56 -2.68 -9.20
C ALA A 264 -11.63 -2.36 -7.70
N THR A 265 -10.74 -1.49 -7.20
CA THR A 265 -10.75 -1.05 -5.80
C THR A 265 -11.98 -0.20 -5.51
N GLN A 266 -12.42 0.66 -6.43
CA GLN A 266 -13.64 1.45 -6.29
C GLN A 266 -14.88 0.56 -6.16
N ALA A 267 -15.03 -0.45 -7.03
CA ALA A 267 -16.13 -1.41 -6.95
C ALA A 267 -16.10 -2.21 -5.63
N TYR A 268 -14.91 -2.62 -5.17
CA TYR A 268 -14.75 -3.26 -3.87
C TYR A 268 -15.28 -2.36 -2.73
N TYR A 269 -14.86 -1.10 -2.67
CA TYR A 269 -15.33 -0.18 -1.61
C TYR A 269 -16.83 0.11 -1.74
N ALA A 270 -17.39 0.21 -2.94
CA ALA A 270 -18.83 0.36 -3.15
C ALA A 270 -19.60 -0.85 -2.58
N GLY A 271 -19.14 -2.07 -2.87
CA GLY A 271 -19.70 -3.29 -2.30
C GLY A 271 -19.57 -3.34 -0.79
N PHE A 272 -18.43 -2.90 -0.24
CA PHE A 272 -18.23 -2.84 1.20
C PHE A 272 -19.19 -1.84 1.88
N VAL A 273 -19.40 -0.65 1.28
CA VAL A 273 -20.39 0.33 1.76
C VAL A 273 -21.80 -0.27 1.79
N LEU A 274 -22.20 -0.96 0.73
CA LEU A 274 -23.51 -1.62 0.64
C LEU A 274 -23.68 -2.75 1.64
N ALA A 275 -22.62 -3.55 1.85
CA ALA A 275 -22.61 -4.63 2.84
C ALA A 275 -22.77 -4.10 4.28
N GLU A 276 -22.11 -3.00 4.63
CA GLU A 276 -22.25 -2.32 5.93
C GLU A 276 -23.64 -1.65 6.07
N ALA A 277 -24.24 -1.21 4.96
CA ALA A 277 -25.61 -0.68 4.93
C ALA A 277 -26.71 -1.76 4.93
N GLY A 278 -26.36 -3.04 4.96
CA GLY A 278 -27.30 -4.15 4.96
C GLY A 278 -27.94 -4.50 3.61
N ALA A 279 -27.48 -3.89 2.50
CA ALA A 279 -27.98 -4.13 1.16
C ALA A 279 -27.27 -5.34 0.52
N VAL A 280 -27.60 -6.55 0.98
CA VAL A 280 -26.83 -7.80 0.72
C VAL A 280 -26.68 -8.11 -0.78
N GLU A 281 -27.77 -8.07 -1.55
CA GLU A 281 -27.77 -8.41 -2.99
C GLU A 281 -26.98 -7.36 -3.79
N ALA A 282 -27.21 -6.08 -3.50
CA ALA A 282 -26.48 -5.01 -4.16
C ALA A 282 -24.97 -5.05 -3.82
N ALA A 283 -24.62 -5.38 -2.57
CA ALA A 283 -23.25 -5.58 -2.14
C ALA A 283 -22.59 -6.73 -2.90
N ALA A 284 -23.28 -7.87 -3.04
CA ALA A 284 -22.79 -9.01 -3.79
C ALA A 284 -22.49 -8.64 -5.25
N GLY A 285 -23.38 -7.90 -5.91
CA GLY A 285 -23.18 -7.47 -7.29
C GLY A 285 -21.93 -6.57 -7.47
N GLU A 286 -21.72 -5.59 -6.60
CA GLU A 286 -20.52 -4.74 -6.64
C GLU A 286 -19.23 -5.52 -6.32
N LEU A 287 -19.29 -6.49 -5.41
CA LEU A 287 -18.14 -7.33 -5.06
C LEU A 287 -17.82 -8.35 -6.15
N GLU A 288 -18.80 -8.84 -6.87
CA GLU A 288 -18.60 -9.65 -8.08
C GLU A 288 -17.96 -8.84 -9.20
N LEU A 289 -18.44 -7.62 -9.41
CA LEU A 289 -17.79 -6.68 -10.33
C LEU A 289 -16.33 -6.44 -9.94
N ALA A 290 -16.06 -6.18 -8.66
CA ALA A 290 -14.71 -5.98 -8.16
C ALA A 290 -13.81 -7.19 -8.43
N THR A 291 -14.25 -8.40 -8.07
CA THR A 291 -13.48 -9.63 -8.27
C THR A 291 -13.25 -9.93 -9.74
N SER A 292 -14.22 -9.65 -10.62
CA SER A 292 -14.08 -9.81 -12.08
C SER A 292 -13.08 -8.81 -12.67
N LEU A 293 -13.11 -7.53 -12.23
CA LEU A 293 -12.12 -6.52 -12.63
C LEU A 293 -10.72 -6.89 -12.17
N TYR A 294 -10.57 -7.39 -10.94
CA TYR A 294 -9.27 -7.90 -10.47
C TYR A 294 -8.77 -9.10 -11.28
N ALA A 295 -9.66 -9.96 -11.74
CA ALA A 295 -9.31 -11.12 -12.56
C ALA A 295 -8.92 -10.72 -13.98
N ALA A 296 -9.58 -9.71 -14.55
CA ALA A 296 -9.28 -9.17 -15.88
C ALA A 296 -7.92 -8.46 -15.97
N GLY A 297 -7.34 -8.07 -14.83
CA GLY A 297 -6.12 -7.27 -14.77
C GLY A 297 -6.38 -5.76 -14.75
N PRO A 298 -5.34 -4.95 -14.44
CA PRO A 298 -5.48 -3.51 -14.34
C PRO A 298 -5.69 -2.87 -15.72
N GLY A 299 -6.56 -1.85 -15.77
CA GLY A 299 -6.74 -1.00 -16.94
C GLY A 299 -5.52 -0.11 -17.21
N PRO A 300 -5.52 0.63 -18.34
CA PRO A 300 -4.43 1.56 -18.66
C PRO A 300 -4.21 2.57 -17.53
N GLY A 301 -2.95 2.70 -17.06
CA GLY A 301 -2.58 3.60 -15.97
C GLY A 301 -3.04 3.18 -14.57
N GLU A 302 -3.73 2.06 -14.44
CA GLU A 302 -4.16 1.51 -13.14
C GLU A 302 -3.19 0.48 -12.60
N GLN A 303 -3.21 0.29 -11.27
CA GLN A 303 -2.50 -0.77 -10.58
C GLN A 303 -3.45 -1.44 -9.57
N HIS A 304 -3.28 -2.75 -9.38
CA HIS A 304 -4.15 -3.53 -8.52
C HIS A 304 -3.51 -3.82 -7.15
N SER A 305 -4.25 -3.52 -6.09
CA SER A 305 -3.88 -3.91 -4.73
C SER A 305 -4.27 -5.36 -4.46
N ARG A 306 -3.28 -6.21 -4.15
CA ARG A 306 -3.53 -7.59 -3.71
C ARG A 306 -4.39 -7.61 -2.43
N ARG A 307 -4.13 -6.71 -1.47
CA ARG A 307 -4.91 -6.61 -0.24
C ARG A 307 -6.37 -6.31 -0.51
N CYS A 308 -6.67 -5.30 -1.32
CA CYS A 308 -8.05 -4.96 -1.68
C CYS A 308 -8.72 -6.10 -2.46
N ARG A 309 -8.00 -6.79 -3.34
CA ARG A 309 -8.49 -7.99 -4.02
C ARG A 309 -8.90 -9.07 -3.01
N MET A 310 -8.07 -9.37 -2.01
CA MET A 310 -8.38 -10.39 -1.01
C MET A 310 -9.54 -9.96 -0.10
N LEU A 311 -9.63 -8.68 0.24
CA LEU A 311 -10.77 -8.13 0.96
C LEU A 311 -12.06 -8.21 0.15
N ALA A 312 -12.02 -7.96 -1.17
CA ALA A 312 -13.18 -8.14 -2.06
C ALA A 312 -13.68 -9.58 -2.04
N HIS A 313 -12.80 -10.57 -2.12
CA HIS A 313 -13.16 -11.98 -1.97
C HIS A 313 -13.75 -12.30 -0.59
N THR A 314 -13.18 -11.76 0.46
CA THR A 314 -13.68 -11.97 1.84
C THR A 314 -15.08 -11.38 2.01
N ASP A 315 -15.29 -10.15 1.56
CA ASP A 315 -16.58 -9.48 1.68
C ASP A 315 -17.65 -10.08 0.76
N LEU A 316 -17.26 -10.59 -0.42
CA LEU A 316 -18.13 -11.38 -1.28
C LEU A 316 -18.59 -12.66 -0.57
N ALA A 317 -17.68 -13.36 0.12
CA ALA A 317 -18.04 -14.52 0.92
C ALA A 317 -19.02 -14.16 2.06
N ILE A 318 -18.81 -13.03 2.74
CA ILE A 318 -19.73 -12.53 3.76
C ILE A 318 -21.13 -12.25 3.16
N ALA A 319 -21.19 -11.57 2.02
CA ALA A 319 -22.44 -11.26 1.34
C ALA A 319 -23.17 -12.54 0.90
N ARG A 320 -22.46 -13.51 0.31
CA ARG A 320 -23.00 -14.82 -0.09
C ARG A 320 -23.49 -15.62 1.11
N LEU A 321 -22.75 -15.62 2.22
CA LEU A 321 -23.18 -16.30 3.45
C LEU A 321 -24.49 -15.68 3.98
N ARG A 322 -24.59 -14.33 4.01
CA ARG A 322 -25.81 -13.63 4.44
C ARG A 322 -27.00 -13.88 3.52
N ALA A 323 -26.77 -14.17 2.25
CA ALA A 323 -27.78 -14.57 1.28
C ALA A 323 -28.15 -16.09 1.36
N GLY A 324 -27.58 -16.83 2.31
CA GLY A 324 -27.83 -18.28 2.46
C GLY A 324 -27.04 -19.17 1.51
N ALA A 325 -26.16 -18.63 0.68
CA ALA A 325 -25.40 -19.34 -0.35
C ALA A 325 -24.03 -19.80 0.17
N LEU A 326 -24.01 -20.77 1.10
CA LEU A 326 -22.79 -21.27 1.76
C LEU A 326 -21.73 -21.75 0.77
N ASP A 327 -22.12 -22.52 -0.26
CA ASP A 327 -21.18 -23.08 -1.23
C ASP A 327 -20.50 -21.97 -2.05
N ALA A 328 -21.24 -20.95 -2.42
CA ALA A 328 -20.70 -19.77 -3.10
C ALA A 328 -19.79 -18.95 -2.19
N ALA A 329 -20.08 -18.87 -0.86
CA ALA A 329 -19.22 -18.24 0.10
C ALA A 329 -17.87 -18.98 0.25
N ILE A 330 -17.90 -20.33 0.33
CA ILE A 330 -16.71 -21.17 0.38
C ILE A 330 -15.85 -20.97 -0.89
N ALA A 331 -16.49 -20.99 -2.06
CA ALA A 331 -15.78 -20.79 -3.33
C ALA A 331 -15.10 -19.42 -3.42
N ALA A 332 -15.74 -18.35 -2.93
CA ALA A 332 -15.19 -17.00 -2.91
C ALA A 332 -13.94 -16.89 -2.02
N LEU A 333 -13.80 -17.73 -0.98
CA LEU A 333 -12.67 -17.70 -0.04
C LEU A 333 -11.43 -18.43 -0.52
N GLY A 334 -11.50 -19.24 -1.58
CA GLY A 334 -10.35 -20.01 -2.06
C GLY A 334 -9.05 -19.20 -2.17
N PRO A 335 -9.04 -18.04 -2.85
CA PRO A 335 -7.85 -17.18 -2.96
C PRO A 335 -7.36 -16.63 -1.62
N VAL A 336 -8.27 -16.38 -0.67
CA VAL A 336 -7.96 -15.83 0.66
C VAL A 336 -7.27 -16.89 1.52
N LEU A 337 -7.81 -18.10 1.56
CA LEU A 337 -7.25 -19.20 2.35
C LEU A 337 -5.86 -19.65 1.86
N ALA A 338 -5.53 -19.36 0.62
CA ALA A 338 -4.22 -19.62 0.01
C ALA A 338 -3.15 -18.57 0.39
N LEU A 339 -3.51 -17.48 1.09
CA LEU A 339 -2.55 -16.43 1.45
C LEU A 339 -1.49 -16.93 2.44
N PRO A 340 -0.19 -16.70 2.15
CA PRO A 340 0.86 -16.98 3.10
C PRO A 340 0.74 -16.06 4.35
N PRO A 341 1.24 -16.48 5.53
CA PRO A 341 1.09 -15.71 6.77
C PRO A 341 1.57 -14.26 6.68
N GLY A 342 2.71 -13.99 6.05
CA GLY A 342 3.28 -12.63 5.93
C GLY A 342 2.46 -11.66 5.08
N GLU A 343 1.48 -12.15 4.31
CA GLU A 343 0.62 -11.31 3.47
C GLU A 343 -0.76 -11.04 4.09
N ARG A 344 -1.05 -11.66 5.24
CA ARG A 344 -2.31 -11.46 5.96
C ARG A 344 -2.29 -10.13 6.70
N THR A 345 -3.43 -9.46 6.78
CA THR A 345 -3.56 -8.17 7.46
C THR A 345 -4.56 -8.23 8.61
N ALA A 346 -4.40 -7.37 9.61
CA ALA A 346 -5.33 -7.27 10.71
C ALA A 346 -6.74 -6.88 10.24
N VAL A 347 -6.84 -6.01 9.23
CA VAL A 347 -8.11 -5.66 8.58
C VAL A 347 -8.81 -6.89 8.01
N GLN A 348 -8.06 -7.75 7.32
CA GLN A 348 -8.61 -9.00 6.80
C GLN A 348 -9.05 -9.95 7.92
N GLY A 349 -8.27 -10.04 8.99
CA GLY A 349 -8.65 -10.82 10.18
C GLY A 349 -9.97 -10.36 10.79
N GLN A 350 -10.19 -9.05 10.90
CA GLN A 350 -11.47 -8.50 11.38
C GLN A 350 -12.63 -8.87 10.44
N ARG A 351 -12.43 -8.86 9.12
CA ARG A 351 -13.48 -9.27 8.15
C ARG A 351 -13.77 -10.78 8.24
N LEU A 352 -12.73 -11.60 8.37
CA LEU A 352 -12.91 -13.04 8.58
C LEU A 352 -13.62 -13.37 9.90
N ALA A 353 -13.41 -12.58 10.96
CA ALA A 353 -14.17 -12.72 12.20
C ALA A 353 -15.68 -12.46 12.01
N VAL A 354 -16.05 -11.47 11.16
CA VAL A 354 -17.45 -11.23 10.78
C VAL A 354 -18.04 -12.44 10.05
N LEU A 355 -17.28 -13.05 9.13
CA LEU A 355 -17.69 -14.26 8.42
C LEU A 355 -17.93 -15.43 9.39
N ARG A 356 -16.98 -15.67 10.32
CA ARG A 356 -17.09 -16.71 11.34
C ARG A 356 -18.31 -16.54 12.25
N ALA A 357 -18.59 -15.29 12.66
CA ALA A 357 -19.81 -14.96 13.41
C ALA A 357 -21.08 -15.30 12.59
N GLY A 358 -21.04 -15.10 11.29
CA GLY A 358 -22.12 -15.51 10.37
C GLY A 358 -22.34 -17.03 10.32
N LEU A 359 -21.28 -17.84 10.36
CA LEU A 359 -21.36 -19.31 10.36
C LEU A 359 -21.99 -19.86 11.68
N SER A 360 -21.94 -19.11 12.76
CA SER A 360 -22.55 -19.49 14.04
C SER A 360 -24.06 -19.24 14.10
N GLN A 361 -24.67 -18.71 13.03
CA GLN A 361 -26.13 -18.48 12.99
C GLN A 361 -26.92 -19.79 12.91
N PRO A 362 -28.17 -19.83 13.39
CA PRO A 362 -29.01 -21.04 13.42
C PRO A 362 -29.14 -21.74 12.05
N ALA A 363 -29.14 -20.97 10.96
CA ALA A 363 -29.24 -21.47 9.60
C ALA A 363 -28.09 -22.41 9.21
N TYR A 364 -26.94 -22.33 9.86
CA TYR A 364 -25.72 -23.10 9.57
C TYR A 364 -25.38 -24.12 10.67
N LEU A 365 -26.11 -24.11 11.80
CA LEU A 365 -25.93 -25.07 12.88
C LEU A 365 -26.24 -26.50 12.36
N GLY A 366 -25.27 -27.41 12.53
CA GLY A 366 -25.41 -28.79 12.05
C GLY A 366 -24.84 -29.03 10.63
N SER A 367 -24.54 -28.01 9.86
CA SER A 367 -23.89 -28.15 8.57
C SER A 367 -22.44 -28.61 8.71
N ALA A 368 -22.09 -29.78 8.18
CA ALA A 368 -20.70 -30.26 8.17
C ALA A 368 -19.78 -29.34 7.35
N ARG A 369 -20.30 -28.72 6.28
CA ARG A 369 -19.58 -27.77 5.44
C ARG A 369 -19.27 -26.46 6.17
N ALA A 370 -20.25 -25.94 6.94
CA ALA A 370 -20.05 -24.73 7.75
C ALA A 370 -19.00 -24.96 8.85
N ARG A 371 -19.03 -26.13 9.49
CA ARG A 371 -17.99 -26.51 10.47
C ARG A 371 -16.62 -26.63 9.84
N GLY A 372 -16.50 -27.30 8.71
CA GLY A 372 -15.23 -27.43 7.99
C GLY A 372 -14.65 -26.06 7.58
N LEU A 373 -15.51 -25.13 7.15
CA LEU A 373 -15.07 -23.77 6.86
C LEU A 373 -14.61 -23.03 8.14
N ASP A 374 -15.35 -23.13 9.25
CA ASP A 374 -14.95 -22.49 10.51
C ASP A 374 -13.60 -23.02 11.03
N GLU A 375 -13.35 -24.33 10.91
CA GLU A 375 -12.07 -24.96 11.24
C GLU A 375 -10.92 -24.42 10.37
N GLN A 376 -11.14 -24.26 9.05
CA GLN A 376 -10.15 -23.66 8.14
C GLN A 376 -9.86 -22.21 8.50
N LEU A 377 -10.89 -21.43 8.82
CA LEU A 377 -10.75 -20.04 9.23
C LEU A 377 -10.05 -19.92 10.58
N ALA A 378 -10.31 -20.84 11.53
CA ALA A 378 -9.61 -20.91 12.80
C ALA A 378 -8.12 -21.21 12.59
N ALA A 379 -7.79 -22.17 11.75
CA ALA A 379 -6.41 -22.50 11.40
C ALA A 379 -5.70 -21.35 10.69
N PHE A 380 -6.41 -20.64 9.80
CA PHE A 380 -5.89 -19.45 9.15
C PHE A 380 -5.56 -18.33 10.13
N ALA A 381 -6.38 -18.14 11.17
CA ALA A 381 -6.16 -17.14 12.22
C ALA A 381 -5.04 -17.52 13.19
N LEU A 382 -4.89 -18.84 13.53
CA LEU A 382 -3.84 -19.34 14.41
C LEU A 382 -2.44 -19.26 13.79
N ALA A 383 -2.33 -19.36 12.47
CA ALA A 383 -1.10 -19.03 11.77
C ALA A 383 -0.91 -17.50 11.85
N GLU A 384 -0.36 -17.06 12.95
CA GLU A 384 -0.30 -15.68 13.45
C GLU A 384 -0.14 -14.61 12.35
N PHE A 385 -0.93 -13.55 12.47
CA PHE A 385 -0.62 -12.24 11.89
C PHE A 385 0.77 -11.82 12.41
N GLY A 386 1.82 -12.18 11.67
CA GLY A 386 3.23 -11.90 11.90
C GLY A 386 3.63 -11.69 13.38
N ARG A 387 4.15 -12.71 14.05
CA ARG A 387 4.92 -12.50 15.30
C ARG A 387 5.99 -11.47 15.00
N LEU A 388 5.96 -10.35 15.70
CA LEU A 388 7.10 -9.45 15.76
C LEU A 388 8.30 -10.28 16.27
N PRO A 389 9.42 -10.37 15.56
CA PRO A 389 10.62 -11.00 16.09
C PRO A 389 11.03 -10.19 17.33
N GLY A 390 10.94 -10.79 18.53
CA GLY A 390 11.40 -10.19 19.78
C GLY A 390 10.47 -10.26 20.99
N GLN A 391 9.30 -10.94 20.94
CA GLN A 391 8.43 -11.08 22.12
C GLN A 391 8.71 -12.34 22.97
N ASP A 392 9.68 -13.16 22.62
CA ASP A 392 10.02 -14.36 23.41
C ASP A 392 10.99 -14.09 24.57
N GLY A 393 11.12 -12.84 25.07
CA GLY A 393 12.15 -12.46 26.03
C GLY A 393 11.74 -11.74 27.30
N VAL A 394 10.43 -11.51 27.58
CA VAL A 394 10.04 -10.83 28.85
C VAL A 394 8.93 -11.62 29.55
N GLY A 395 9.31 -12.62 30.30
CA GLY A 395 8.32 -13.33 31.11
C GLY A 395 8.86 -14.58 31.82
N GLN A 396 10.01 -14.50 32.50
CA GLN A 396 10.34 -15.38 33.63
C GLN A 396 11.54 -14.80 34.37
N GLY A 397 11.27 -14.16 35.49
CA GLY A 397 12.29 -13.76 36.44
C GLY A 397 11.78 -12.72 37.42
N HIS A 398 11.02 -13.18 38.41
CA HIS A 398 11.15 -12.81 39.82
C HIS A 398 10.01 -13.48 40.62
N ALA A 399 10.35 -14.62 41.20
CA ALA A 399 9.75 -15.03 42.44
C ALA A 399 10.60 -14.46 43.59
#